data_f6d393a2815de9dd2335030aa8adf8ba
#
_entry.id   f6d393a2815de9dd2335030aa8adf8ba
#
_cell.length_a   1.000
_cell.length_b   1.000
_cell.length_c   1.000
_cell.angle_alpha   90.00
_cell.angle_beta   90.00
_cell.angle_gamma   90.00
#
_symmetry.space_group_name_H-M   'P 1'
#
loop_
_entity.id
_entity.type
_entity.pdbx_description
1 polymer ?
#
loop_
_entity_poly.entity_id
_entity_poly.type
_entity_poly.pdbx_seq_one_letter_code
_entity_poly.pdbx_strand_id
1 'polypeptide(L)' 'MKVVLRNPRREVEVAGPRRVKDVLKELKIIPETVLIIRGDELLTGDAMLDDTDTIELRPVMSGGGVGPARLP' A
#
# COMPACT_ATOMS: atom_id res chain seq x y z
N MET A 1 12.75 4.48 3.75
CA MET A 1 11.79 4.60 2.64
C MET A 1 10.64 5.50 3.04
N LYS A 2 10.03 6.12 2.05
CA LYS A 2 8.89 6.99 2.28
C LYS A 2 7.63 6.29 1.84
N VAL A 3 6.62 6.29 2.69
CA VAL A 3 5.32 5.70 2.38
C VAL A 3 4.29 6.82 2.36
N VAL A 4 3.66 7.00 1.21
CA VAL A 4 2.63 8.03 1.04
C VAL A 4 1.27 7.38 1.16
N LEU A 5 0.48 7.84 2.11
CA LEU A 5 -0.86 7.34 2.33
C LEU A 5 -1.88 8.35 1.82
N ARG A 6 -3.04 7.85 1.46
CA ARG A 6 -4.14 8.70 1.00
C ARG A 6 -5.31 8.57 1.96
N ASN A 7 -6.14 9.61 1.98
CA ASN A 7 -7.39 9.66 2.75
C ASN A 7 -7.19 9.63 4.26
N PRO A 8 -6.59 10.65 4.84
CA PRO A 8 -6.00 11.83 4.22
C PRO A 8 -4.58 11.53 3.77
N ARG A 9 -4.05 12.41 2.95
CA ARG A 9 -2.68 12.24 2.47
C ARG A 9 -1.70 12.41 3.63
N ARG A 10 -0.85 11.42 3.80
CA ARG A 10 0.17 11.43 4.85
C ARG A 10 1.44 10.80 4.32
N GLU A 11 2.56 11.22 4.87
CA GLU A 11 3.85 10.63 4.53
C GLU A 11 4.45 10.07 5.79
N VAL A 12 4.88 8.82 5.73
CA VAL A 12 5.47 8.13 6.87
C VAL A 12 6.84 7.64 6.45
N GLU A 13 7.84 7.84 7.32
CA GLU A 13 9.18 7.31 7.09
C GLU A 13 9.28 5.95 7.76
N VAL A 14 9.76 4.98 7.00
CA VAL A 14 9.95 3.62 7.50
C VAL A 14 11.36 3.19 7.16
N ALA A 15 12.04 2.58 8.10
CA ALA A 15 13.39 2.09 7.86
C ALA A 15 13.35 0.92 6.89
N GLY A 16 14.27 0.91 5.96
CA GLY A 16 14.39 -0.18 5.00
C GLY A 16 15.81 -0.70 4.98
N PRO A 17 16.10 -1.69 4.11
CA PRO A 17 15.17 -2.31 3.16
C PRO A 17 14.18 -3.24 3.85
N ARG A 18 13.00 -3.36 3.26
CA ARG A 18 11.94 -4.24 3.77
C ARG A 18 11.05 -4.69 2.64
N ARG A 19 10.34 -5.79 2.87
CA ARG A 19 9.32 -6.21 1.92
C ARG A 19 8.06 -5.38 2.14
N VAL A 20 7.29 -5.22 1.07
CA VAL A 20 6.04 -4.47 1.13
C VAL A 20 5.17 -4.97 2.28
N LYS A 21 5.00 -6.29 2.38
CA LYS A 21 4.13 -6.85 3.41
C LYS A 21 4.58 -6.50 4.82
N ASP A 22 5.89 -6.39 5.02
CA ASP A 22 6.42 -6.06 6.34
C ASP A 22 6.14 -4.60 6.68
N VAL A 23 6.24 -3.72 5.68
CA VAL A 23 5.94 -2.31 5.86
C VAL A 23 4.46 -2.13 6.21
N LEU A 24 3.60 -2.80 5.47
CA LEU A 24 2.16 -2.71 5.72
C LEU A 24 1.81 -3.25 7.10
N LYS A 25 2.46 -4.33 7.50
CA LYS A 25 2.23 -4.91 8.81
C LYS A 25 2.61 -3.92 9.92
N GLU A 26 3.74 -3.25 9.76
CA GLU A 26 4.17 -2.26 10.75
C GLU A 26 3.19 -1.10 10.83
N LEU A 27 2.61 -0.70 9.70
CA LEU A 27 1.64 0.38 9.65
C LEU A 27 0.24 -0.08 9.99
N LYS A 28 0.07 -1.38 10.27
CA LYS A 28 -1.23 -1.97 10.61
C LYS A 28 -2.23 -1.82 9.47
N ILE A 29 -1.73 -1.99 8.25
CA ILE A 29 -2.56 -1.91 7.05
C ILE A 29 -2.65 -3.30 6.45
N ILE A 30 -3.87 -3.70 6.11
CA ILE A 30 -4.11 -4.99 5.47
C ILE A 30 -3.78 -4.86 3.98
N PRO A 31 -2.85 -5.68 3.44
CA PRO A 31 -2.43 -5.51 2.04
C PRO A 31 -3.57 -5.57 1.03
N GLU A 32 -4.62 -6.32 1.35
CA GLU A 32 -5.73 -6.49 0.43
C GLU A 32 -6.61 -5.26 0.31
N THR A 33 -6.41 -4.27 1.18
CA THR A 33 -7.22 -3.08 1.18
C THR A 33 -6.56 -1.91 0.46
N VAL A 34 -5.35 -2.08 -0.04
CA VAL A 34 -4.62 -1.00 -0.70
C VAL A 34 -3.92 -1.51 -1.94
N LEU A 35 -3.69 -0.59 -2.86
CA LEU A 35 -2.78 -0.82 -3.99
C LEU A 35 -1.44 -0.19 -3.62
N ILE A 36 -0.38 -0.94 -3.87
CA ILE A 36 0.98 -0.48 -3.55
C ILE A 36 1.63 -0.07 -4.86
N ILE A 37 1.98 1.20 -4.99
CA ILE A 37 2.51 1.75 -6.23
C ILE A 37 3.87 2.37 -5.98
N ARG A 38 4.85 1.98 -6.80
CA ARG A 38 6.16 2.59 -6.78
C ARG A 38 6.39 3.23 -8.15
N GLY A 39 6.30 4.57 -8.21
CA GLY A 39 6.34 5.27 -9.47
C GLY A 39 5.13 4.88 -10.32
N ASP A 40 5.38 4.20 -11.42
CA ASP A 40 4.32 3.72 -12.30
C ASP A 40 4.05 2.24 -12.14
N GLU A 41 4.72 1.60 -11.20
CA GLU A 41 4.69 0.15 -11.08
C GLU A 41 3.81 -0.28 -9.92
N LEU A 42 2.94 -1.24 -10.18
CA LEU A 42 2.10 -1.82 -9.14
C LEU A 42 2.88 -2.98 -8.52
N LEU A 43 3.04 -2.93 -7.19
CA LEU A 43 3.81 -3.93 -6.48
C LEU A 43 2.92 -4.90 -5.75
N THR A 44 3.46 -6.11 -5.53
CA THR A 44 2.81 -7.11 -4.69
C THR A 44 3.45 -7.07 -3.31
N GLY A 45 2.84 -7.81 -2.36
CA GLY A 45 3.36 -7.83 -1.00
C GLY A 45 4.74 -8.42 -0.87
N ASP A 46 5.18 -9.21 -1.86
CA ASP A 46 6.50 -9.84 -1.81
C ASP A 46 7.61 -8.95 -2.37
N ALA A 47 7.27 -7.81 -2.94
CA ALA A 47 8.28 -6.92 -3.50
C ALA A 47 9.19 -6.38 -2.41
N MET A 48 10.46 -6.24 -2.75
CA MET A 48 11.44 -5.69 -1.82
C MET A 48 11.58 -4.19 -2.06
N LEU A 49 11.58 -3.44 -0.99
CA LEU A 49 11.72 -1.99 -1.04
C LEU A 49 13.06 -1.59 -0.43
N ASP A 50 13.76 -0.71 -1.12
CA ASP A 50 15.02 -0.17 -0.61
C ASP A 50 14.75 1.02 0.32
N ASP A 51 15.76 1.34 1.11
CA ASP A 51 15.65 2.44 2.05
C ASP A 51 15.37 3.78 1.37
N THR A 52 15.72 3.90 0.10
CA THR A 52 15.53 5.14 -0.64
C THR A 52 14.27 5.13 -1.49
N ASP A 53 13.50 4.05 -1.46
CA ASP A 53 12.28 3.97 -2.27
C ASP A 53 11.18 4.83 -1.70
N THR A 54 10.28 5.25 -2.60
CA THR A 54 9.06 5.93 -2.22
C THR A 54 7.90 5.15 -2.81
N ILE A 55 6.95 4.78 -1.97
CA ILE A 55 5.77 4.07 -2.43
C ILE A 55 4.52 4.82 -2.02
N GLU A 56 3.47 4.59 -2.78
CA GLU A 56 2.17 5.18 -2.50
C GLU A 56 1.18 4.06 -2.22
N LEU A 57 0.39 4.22 -1.18
CA LEU A 57 -0.66 3.27 -0.83
C LEU A 57 -2.01 3.91 -1.12
N ARG A 58 -2.74 3.34 -2.05
CA ARG A 58 -4.06 3.83 -2.43
C ARG A 58 -5.12 2.88 -1.92
N PRO A 59 -6.04 3.36 -1.10
CA PRO A 59 -7.10 2.47 -0.62
C PRO A 59 -7.99 2.04 -1.77
N VAL A 60 -8.41 0.77 -1.74
CA VAL A 60 -9.34 0.26 -2.72
C VAL A 60 -10.68 0.05 -2.02
N MET A 61 -11.72 0.43 -2.72
CA MET A 61 -13.06 0.25 -2.21
C MET A 61 -13.50 -1.15 -2.56
N SER A 62 -13.42 -1.99 -1.60
CA SER A 62 -13.88 -3.34 -1.83
C SER A 62 -15.20 -3.50 -1.12
N GLY A 63 -15.97 -3.92 -1.72
CA GLY A 63 -17.10 -4.20 -1.12
C GLY A 63 -18.03 -3.23 -0.81
N GLY A 64 -17.77 -3.19 -0.51
CA GLY A 64 -18.28 -3.03 -0.45
C GLY A 64 -18.67 -2.69 -1.04
N GLY A 65 -18.74 -2.63 -1.07
CA GLY A 65 -18.92 -2.47 -1.74
C GLY A 65 -19.10 -2.71 -2.48
N VAL A 66 -19.37 -2.76 -2.66
CA VAL A 66 -19.49 -3.04 -3.58
C VAL A 66 -19.72 -3.84 -3.97
N GLY A 67 -20.22 -4.03 -3.83
CA GLY A 67 -20.37 -4.50 -4.49
C GLY A 67 -20.64 -5.10 -4.84
N PRO A 68 -21.12 -5.34 -4.92
CA PRO A 68 -21.28 -5.81 -5.62
C PRO A 68 -21.44 -6.22 -6.08
N ALA A 69 -21.60 -6.00 -5.90
CA ALA A 69 -21.65 -6.11 -6.52
C ALA A 69 -21.65 -6.62 -7.01
N ARG A 70 -21.86 -6.60 -6.98
CA ARG A 70 -21.85 -6.89 -7.65
C ARG A 70 -22.00 -7.37 -8.15
N LEU A 71 -22.39 -7.47 -8.18
CA LEU A 71 -22.62 -7.62 -8.71
C LEU A 71 -22.89 -7.82 -8.92
N PRO A 72 -23.06 -7.97 -9.02
CA PRO A 72 -23.29 -7.94 -9.42
C PRO A 72 -23.44 -8.08 -9.64
#